data_3fc84e0ae1a01e4d267d428da0f45049
#
_entry.id   3fc84e0ae1a01e4d267d428da0f45049
#
_cell.length_a   1.000
_cell.length_b   1.000
_cell.length_c   1.000
_cell.angle_alpha   90.00
_cell.angle_beta   90.00
_cell.angle_gamma   90.00
#
_symmetry.space_group_name_H-M   'P 1'
#
loop_
_entity.id
_entity.type
_entity.pdbx_description
1 polymer ?
#
loop_
_entity_poly.entity_id
_entity_poly.type
_entity_poly.pdbx_seq_one_letter_code
_entity_poly.pdbx_strand_id
1 'polypeptide(L)'
;LYMLMPDRFANGNPKNDVLKTMRDKNCDRHAPSLRHGGDLEGIRQHLDYFNQLGVTALWFTPVLEIDSPGDGKSSSYHGYATTNYYKVDPRFGTNAEYKRLIDEAHQKGLKIVMDMIFNHCGFEHPWIADMPSKDWFNCPEWLLPEYQTPEHVKKIGTVDGARTVNDMYRQTSYKLTPVLDPYASKVDMEETVDGWFVPSM
;
A
#
# COMPACT_ATOMS: atom_id res chain seq x y z
N LEU A 1 -5.56 -9.15 19.91
CA LEU A 1 -5.30 -8.40 18.69
C LEU A 1 -6.54 -8.41 17.80
N TYR A 2 -6.95 -7.26 17.32
CA TYR A 2 -8.04 -7.10 16.36
C TYR A 2 -7.52 -6.39 15.11
N MET A 3 -7.56 -7.08 13.96
CA MET A 3 -7.19 -6.50 12.67
C MET A 3 -8.43 -5.88 12.04
N LEU A 4 -8.31 -4.66 11.55
CA LEU A 4 -9.38 -3.98 10.81
C LEU A 4 -8.86 -3.21 9.60
N MET A 5 -9.72 -3.08 8.63
CA MET A 5 -9.51 -2.22 7.46
C MET A 5 -10.28 -0.91 7.69
N PRO A 6 -9.57 0.23 7.84
CA PRO A 6 -10.21 1.52 8.15
C PRO A 6 -11.36 1.86 7.21
N ASP A 7 -11.13 1.74 5.91
CA ASP A 7 -12.15 2.02 4.88
C ASP A 7 -13.47 1.25 5.08
N ARG A 8 -13.41 0.06 5.70
CA ARG A 8 -14.56 -0.86 5.83
C ARG A 8 -15.21 -0.81 7.20
N PHE A 9 -14.61 -0.16 8.18
CA PHE A 9 -15.07 -0.23 9.56
C PHE A 9 -16.20 0.75 9.85
N ALA A 10 -15.92 2.03 9.91
CA ALA A 10 -16.91 3.05 10.22
C ALA A 10 -16.55 4.39 9.59
N ASN A 11 -17.52 5.08 9.00
CA ASN A 11 -17.40 6.43 8.48
C ASN A 11 -17.74 7.42 9.59
N GLY A 12 -16.75 8.12 10.14
CA GLY A 12 -16.92 9.13 11.17
C GLY A 12 -16.98 10.56 10.61
N ASN A 13 -16.49 10.75 9.38
CA ASN A 13 -16.46 12.06 8.74
C ASN A 13 -16.78 11.98 7.24
N PRO A 14 -18.04 11.93 6.82
CA PRO A 14 -18.41 11.83 5.41
C PRO A 14 -17.89 12.94 4.48
N LYS A 15 -17.31 14.01 5.05
CA LYS A 15 -16.74 15.11 4.24
C LYS A 15 -15.41 14.74 3.59
N ASN A 16 -14.72 13.70 4.08
CA ASN A 16 -13.46 13.24 3.52
C ASN A 16 -13.61 12.07 2.53
N ASP A 17 -14.81 11.50 2.36
CA ASP A 17 -15.06 10.37 1.45
C ASP A 17 -14.58 10.64 0.03
N VAL A 18 -14.85 11.86 -0.48
CA VAL A 18 -14.48 12.30 -1.82
C VAL A 18 -13.82 13.67 -1.76
N LEU A 19 -12.52 13.74 -2.03
CA LEU A 19 -11.74 14.97 -1.97
C LEU A 19 -11.34 15.44 -3.37
N LYS A 20 -11.45 16.76 -3.61
CA LYS A 20 -11.03 17.36 -4.89
C LYS A 20 -9.52 17.19 -5.15
N THR A 21 -8.73 17.11 -4.10
CA THR A 21 -7.27 16.97 -4.16
C THR A 21 -6.79 15.57 -4.51
N MET A 22 -7.62 14.54 -4.34
CA MET A 22 -7.28 13.15 -4.65
C MET A 22 -7.72 12.80 -6.07
N ARG A 23 -6.97 11.97 -6.77
CA ARG A 23 -7.27 11.53 -8.14
C ARG A 23 -8.43 10.54 -8.20
N ASP A 24 -8.46 9.56 -7.29
CA ASP A 24 -9.59 8.65 -7.16
C ASP A 24 -10.76 9.34 -6.43
N LYS A 25 -11.91 9.40 -7.11
CA LYS A 25 -13.16 10.00 -6.62
C LYS A 25 -14.23 8.96 -6.27
N ASN A 26 -13.89 7.67 -6.40
CA ASN A 26 -14.86 6.61 -6.24
C ASN A 26 -15.07 6.29 -4.76
N CYS A 27 -16.31 6.45 -4.30
CA CYS A 27 -16.73 6.01 -2.97
C CYS A 27 -18.18 5.51 -3.09
N ASP A 28 -18.37 4.20 -2.93
CA ASP A 28 -19.68 3.55 -2.97
C ASP A 28 -19.68 2.30 -2.09
N ARG A 29 -20.43 2.34 -1.00
CA ARG A 29 -20.52 1.23 -0.05
C ARG A 29 -21.17 -0.03 -0.60
N HIS A 30 -21.89 0.07 -1.71
CA HIS A 30 -22.53 -1.07 -2.38
C HIS A 30 -21.63 -1.76 -3.40
N ALA A 31 -20.52 -1.14 -3.77
CA ALA A 31 -19.55 -1.67 -4.70
C ALA A 31 -18.32 -2.25 -3.94
N PRO A 32 -18.15 -3.58 -3.89
CA PRO A 32 -17.11 -4.22 -3.07
C PRO A 32 -15.68 -3.77 -3.38
N SER A 33 -15.43 -3.39 -4.63
CA SER A 33 -14.09 -2.96 -5.11
C SER A 33 -13.83 -1.47 -4.96
N LEU A 34 -14.80 -0.67 -4.54
CA LEU A 34 -14.63 0.77 -4.33
C LEU A 34 -14.41 1.10 -2.85
N ARG A 35 -14.03 2.33 -2.56
CA ARG A 35 -13.94 2.84 -1.17
C ARG A 35 -15.34 2.90 -0.55
N HIS A 36 -15.41 2.64 0.75
CA HIS A 36 -16.66 2.69 1.52
C HIS A 36 -16.73 3.89 2.47
N GLY A 37 -15.66 4.69 2.56
CA GLY A 37 -15.61 5.92 3.34
C GLY A 37 -15.36 5.71 4.83
N GLY A 38 -14.98 4.52 5.28
CA GLY A 38 -14.51 4.35 6.66
C GLY A 38 -13.21 5.12 6.91
N ASP A 39 -13.01 5.67 8.12
CA ASP A 39 -11.93 6.59 8.43
C ASP A 39 -11.44 6.49 9.89
N LEU A 40 -10.39 7.26 10.22
CA LEU A 40 -9.80 7.28 11.56
C LEU A 40 -10.77 7.84 12.62
N GLU A 41 -11.61 8.79 12.24
CA GLU A 41 -12.63 9.35 13.13
C GLU A 41 -13.69 8.29 13.49
N GLY A 42 -14.12 7.50 12.51
CA GLY A 42 -15.04 6.39 12.74
C GLY A 42 -14.44 5.33 13.70
N ILE A 43 -13.15 5.01 13.55
CA ILE A 43 -12.46 4.11 14.49
C ILE A 43 -12.41 4.75 15.88
N ARG A 44 -12.04 6.02 15.99
CA ARG A 44 -11.94 6.75 17.24
C ARG A 44 -13.25 6.76 18.02
N GLN A 45 -14.37 6.96 17.33
CA GLN A 45 -15.71 6.96 17.94
C GLN A 45 -16.11 5.59 18.49
N HIS A 46 -15.45 4.52 18.08
CA HIS A 46 -15.77 3.16 18.46
C HIS A 46 -14.71 2.47 19.34
N LEU A 47 -13.81 3.23 19.97
CA LEU A 47 -12.76 2.64 20.83
C LEU A 47 -13.35 1.79 21.98
N ASP A 48 -14.48 2.19 22.54
CA ASP A 48 -15.12 1.44 23.63
C ASP A 48 -15.68 0.09 23.18
N TYR A 49 -16.07 -0.04 21.90
CA TYR A 49 -16.48 -1.32 21.32
C TYR A 49 -15.36 -2.36 21.40
N PHE A 50 -14.13 -1.97 21.11
CA PHE A 50 -12.99 -2.89 21.18
C PHE A 50 -12.68 -3.31 22.62
N ASN A 51 -12.83 -2.41 23.59
CA ASN A 51 -12.69 -2.75 24.99
C ASN A 51 -13.77 -3.73 25.46
N GLN A 52 -15.02 -3.54 25.02
CA GLN A 52 -16.12 -4.48 25.33
C GLN A 52 -15.88 -5.87 24.74
N LEU A 53 -15.18 -5.96 23.59
CA LEU A 53 -14.75 -7.23 23.01
C LEU A 53 -13.54 -7.86 23.73
N GLY A 54 -12.93 -7.19 24.69
CA GLY A 54 -11.71 -7.67 25.37
C GLY A 54 -10.45 -7.57 24.49
N VAL A 55 -10.45 -6.73 23.47
CA VAL A 55 -9.29 -6.48 22.60
C VAL A 55 -8.27 -5.63 23.32
N THR A 56 -6.99 -5.92 23.16
CA THR A 56 -5.88 -5.18 23.77
C THR A 56 -4.99 -4.47 22.77
N ALA A 57 -5.13 -4.77 21.49
CA ALA A 57 -4.39 -4.10 20.42
C ALA A 57 -5.21 -4.07 19.12
N LEU A 58 -5.14 -2.97 18.39
CA LEU A 58 -5.72 -2.78 17.07
C LEU A 58 -4.61 -2.76 16.02
N TRP A 59 -4.81 -3.51 14.95
CA TRP A 59 -3.93 -3.52 13.78
C TRP A 59 -4.74 -3.00 12.58
N PHE A 60 -4.38 -1.84 12.08
CA PHE A 60 -5.00 -1.28 10.89
C PHE A 60 -4.26 -1.75 9.64
N THR A 61 -5.00 -2.06 8.56
CA THR A 61 -4.34 -2.06 7.24
C THR A 61 -3.77 -0.66 6.98
N PRO A 62 -2.78 -0.51 6.09
CA PRO A 62 -2.04 0.75 5.97
C PRO A 62 -2.94 1.96 5.76
N VAL A 63 -2.63 3.05 6.45
CA VAL A 63 -3.37 4.32 6.40
C VAL A 63 -2.65 5.43 5.65
N LEU A 64 -1.48 5.14 5.08
CA LEU A 64 -0.68 6.10 4.34
C LEU A 64 -1.31 6.43 3.00
N GLU A 65 -1.00 7.63 2.49
CA GLU A 65 -1.62 8.19 1.28
C GLU A 65 -1.42 7.32 0.05
N ILE A 66 -2.53 7.09 -0.65
CA ILE A 66 -2.57 6.44 -1.96
C ILE A 66 -3.28 7.39 -2.92
N ASP A 67 -2.51 8.17 -3.68
CA ASP A 67 -3.05 9.04 -4.71
C ASP A 67 -2.88 8.41 -6.09
N SER A 68 -3.66 7.37 -6.35
CA SER A 68 -3.74 6.69 -7.64
C SER A 68 -5.04 7.07 -8.36
N PRO A 69 -5.06 7.16 -9.70
CA PRO A 69 -6.30 7.38 -10.42
C PRO A 69 -7.21 6.16 -10.26
N GLY A 70 -8.47 6.40 -9.94
CA GLY A 70 -9.49 5.36 -9.99
C GLY A 70 -9.89 5.03 -11.43
N ASP A 71 -10.18 3.77 -11.70
CA ASP A 71 -10.71 3.31 -13.01
C ASP A 71 -12.26 3.29 -13.05
N GLY A 72 -12.92 3.72 -11.99
CA GLY A 72 -14.37 3.66 -11.82
C GLY A 72 -14.91 2.28 -11.46
N LYS A 73 -14.06 1.25 -11.39
CA LYS A 73 -14.42 -0.13 -11.07
C LYS A 73 -13.75 -0.64 -9.81
N SER A 74 -12.55 -0.13 -9.52
CA SER A 74 -11.74 -0.49 -8.37
C SER A 74 -11.05 0.73 -7.76
N SER A 75 -10.72 0.62 -6.49
CA SER A 75 -9.97 1.61 -5.71
C SER A 75 -8.96 0.90 -4.81
N SER A 76 -7.83 1.51 -4.52
CA SER A 76 -6.83 0.97 -3.60
C SER A 76 -7.22 1.24 -2.13
N TYR A 77 -8.42 0.83 -1.73
CA TYR A 77 -8.98 1.05 -0.40
C TYR A 77 -8.25 0.29 0.72
N HIS A 78 -7.51 -0.74 0.35
CA HIS A 78 -6.84 -1.65 1.27
C HIS A 78 -5.58 -1.08 1.92
N GLY A 79 -4.99 -0.01 1.37
CA GLY A 79 -3.82 0.66 1.94
C GLY A 79 -2.46 0.22 1.39
N TYR A 80 -2.37 -0.86 0.59
CA TYR A 80 -1.09 -1.48 0.22
C TYR A 80 -0.42 -0.90 -1.04
N ALA A 81 -0.94 0.17 -1.64
CA ALA A 81 -0.35 0.83 -2.80
C ALA A 81 0.13 2.26 -2.46
N THR A 82 0.95 2.38 -1.42
CA THR A 82 1.38 3.67 -0.85
C THR A 82 2.10 4.54 -1.88
N THR A 83 1.65 5.79 -2.01
CA THR A 83 2.28 6.81 -2.85
C THR A 83 3.00 7.89 -2.04
N ASN A 84 2.81 7.93 -0.73
CA ASN A 84 3.48 8.86 0.18
C ASN A 84 3.62 8.25 1.57
N TYR A 85 4.85 7.95 1.99
CA TYR A 85 5.15 7.33 3.29
C TYR A 85 5.12 8.28 4.49
N TYR A 86 5.00 9.58 4.27
CA TYR A 86 5.08 10.60 5.33
C TYR A 86 3.71 11.17 5.73
N LYS A 87 2.66 10.76 5.02
CA LYS A 87 1.36 11.38 5.16
C LYS A 87 0.25 10.34 5.21
N VAL A 88 -0.67 10.50 6.14
CA VAL A 88 -1.92 9.75 6.19
C VAL A 88 -2.77 10.13 4.97
N ASP A 89 -3.45 9.16 4.37
CA ASP A 89 -4.40 9.39 3.29
C ASP A 89 -5.50 10.35 3.77
N PRO A 90 -5.70 11.49 3.12
CA PRO A 90 -6.63 12.50 3.61
C PRO A 90 -8.10 12.03 3.61
N ARG A 91 -8.40 10.93 2.93
CA ARG A 91 -9.72 10.27 3.00
C ARG A 91 -9.88 9.43 4.26
N PHE A 92 -8.79 9.08 4.94
CA PHE A 92 -8.82 8.51 6.29
C PHE A 92 -8.70 9.59 7.37
N GLY A 93 -8.04 10.70 7.07
CA GLY A 93 -7.79 11.79 8.02
C GLY A 93 -6.43 12.44 7.82
N THR A 94 -5.91 13.03 8.88
CA THR A 94 -4.61 13.72 8.92
C THR A 94 -3.63 13.01 9.86
N ASN A 95 -2.33 13.32 9.75
CA ASN A 95 -1.33 12.85 10.70
C ASN A 95 -1.69 13.23 12.15
N ALA A 96 -2.28 14.43 12.35
CA ALA A 96 -2.69 14.90 13.67
C ALA A 96 -3.89 14.09 14.22
N GLU A 97 -4.85 13.73 13.36
CA GLU A 97 -5.98 12.88 13.74
C GLU A 97 -5.53 11.45 14.03
N TYR A 98 -4.56 10.93 13.26
CA TYR A 98 -3.97 9.62 13.55
C TYR A 98 -3.27 9.62 14.91
N LYS A 99 -2.46 10.64 15.19
CA LYS A 99 -1.85 10.79 16.51
C LYS A 99 -2.90 10.88 17.63
N ARG A 100 -3.97 11.66 17.44
CA ARG A 100 -5.06 11.76 18.41
C ARG A 100 -5.74 10.42 18.66
N LEU A 101 -6.02 9.65 17.60
CA LEU A 101 -6.57 8.30 17.72
C LEU A 101 -5.66 7.40 18.57
N ILE A 102 -4.34 7.44 18.32
CA ILE A 102 -3.36 6.66 19.09
C ILE A 102 -3.38 7.07 20.56
N ASP A 103 -3.33 8.37 20.85
CA ASP A 103 -3.32 8.89 22.21
C ASP A 103 -4.60 8.47 22.98
N GLU A 104 -5.77 8.57 22.35
CA GLU A 104 -7.04 8.16 22.97
C GLU A 104 -7.16 6.64 23.12
N ALA A 105 -6.67 5.87 22.16
CA ALA A 105 -6.60 4.41 22.26
C ALA A 105 -5.72 3.97 23.46
N HIS A 106 -4.54 4.59 23.60
CA HIS A 106 -3.64 4.31 24.70
C HIS A 106 -4.26 4.65 26.07
N GLN A 107 -5.00 5.76 26.17
CA GLN A 107 -5.73 6.12 27.39
C GLN A 107 -6.79 5.07 27.77
N LYS A 108 -7.32 4.36 26.78
CA LYS A 108 -8.27 3.25 26.96
C LYS A 108 -7.60 1.88 27.10
N GLY A 109 -6.27 1.82 27.17
CA GLY A 109 -5.51 0.57 27.32
C GLY A 109 -5.36 -0.23 26.02
N LEU A 110 -5.73 0.34 24.86
CA LEU A 110 -5.58 -0.28 23.55
C LEU A 110 -4.24 0.11 22.93
N LYS A 111 -3.48 -0.86 22.47
CA LYS A 111 -2.26 -0.62 21.68
C LYS A 111 -2.61 -0.48 20.19
N ILE A 112 -1.82 0.28 19.45
CA ILE A 112 -1.97 0.43 18.00
C ILE A 112 -0.77 -0.21 17.31
N VAL A 113 -1.06 -1.06 16.32
CA VAL A 113 -0.07 -1.65 15.40
C VAL A 113 -0.24 -0.96 14.06
N MET A 114 0.78 -0.21 13.65
CA MET A 114 0.82 0.43 12.34
C MET A 114 1.38 -0.54 11.32
N ASP A 115 0.59 -0.87 10.32
CA ASP A 115 1.03 -1.67 9.19
C ASP A 115 1.89 -0.79 8.26
N MET A 116 3.12 -1.20 8.01
CA MET A 116 4.08 -0.46 7.18
C MET A 116 4.53 -1.31 6.01
N ILE A 117 4.44 -0.75 4.81
CA ILE A 117 4.82 -1.41 3.57
C ILE A 117 6.27 -1.05 3.25
N PHE A 118 7.22 -1.91 3.64
CA PHE A 118 8.65 -1.72 3.35
C PHE A 118 9.13 -2.50 2.13
N ASN A 119 8.29 -3.36 1.56
CA ASN A 119 8.65 -4.23 0.44
C ASN A 119 8.46 -3.55 -0.93
N HIS A 120 7.52 -2.63 -1.05
CA HIS A 120 7.13 -2.02 -2.32
C HIS A 120 6.47 -0.65 -2.11
N CYS A 121 6.35 0.13 -3.17
CA CYS A 121 5.51 1.32 -3.22
C CYS A 121 4.42 1.18 -4.31
N GLY A 122 3.46 2.08 -4.29
CA GLY A 122 2.47 2.18 -5.38
C GLY A 122 3.11 2.69 -6.67
N PHE A 123 2.56 2.32 -7.82
CA PHE A 123 3.03 2.79 -9.14
C PHE A 123 3.04 4.30 -9.32
N GLU A 124 2.18 4.97 -8.59
CA GLU A 124 2.06 6.43 -8.64
C GLU A 124 2.97 7.13 -7.60
N HIS A 125 3.83 6.36 -6.94
CA HIS A 125 4.82 6.95 -6.05
C HIS A 125 5.86 7.75 -6.87
N PRO A 126 6.27 8.97 -6.42
CA PRO A 126 7.26 9.78 -7.13
C PRO A 126 8.57 9.06 -7.48
N TRP A 127 8.97 8.07 -6.68
CA TRP A 127 10.16 7.26 -6.96
C TRP A 127 10.11 6.49 -8.29
N ILE A 128 8.91 6.22 -8.82
CA ILE A 128 8.78 5.56 -10.13
C ILE A 128 9.31 6.46 -11.25
N ALA A 129 9.09 7.77 -11.16
CA ALA A 129 9.57 8.74 -12.13
C ALA A 129 10.97 9.30 -11.80
N ASP A 130 11.35 9.32 -10.53
CA ASP A 130 12.62 9.88 -10.04
C ASP A 130 13.14 9.02 -8.88
N MET A 131 13.90 7.98 -9.23
CA MET A 131 14.45 7.04 -8.27
C MET A 131 15.59 7.67 -7.46
N PRO A 132 15.66 7.45 -6.13
CA PRO A 132 16.73 7.92 -5.28
C PRO A 132 18.12 7.39 -5.69
N SER A 133 18.19 6.19 -6.24
CA SER A 133 19.40 5.57 -6.81
C SER A 133 19.00 4.61 -7.94
N LYS A 134 19.97 4.22 -8.79
CA LYS A 134 19.72 3.35 -9.94
C LYS A 134 19.30 1.92 -9.55
N ASP A 135 19.67 1.50 -8.36
CA ASP A 135 19.40 0.20 -7.77
C ASP A 135 18.27 0.25 -6.71
N TRP A 136 17.46 1.31 -6.73
CA TRP A 136 16.39 1.49 -5.74
C TRP A 136 15.30 0.44 -5.84
N PHE A 137 14.94 0.03 -7.06
CA PHE A 137 13.97 -1.01 -7.32
C PHE A 137 14.63 -2.29 -7.80
N ASN A 138 14.09 -3.43 -7.42
CA ASN A 138 14.40 -4.70 -8.06
C ASN A 138 13.94 -4.63 -9.53
N CYS A 139 14.78 -5.13 -10.45
CA CYS A 139 14.53 -5.05 -11.89
C CYS A 139 14.31 -3.63 -12.40
N PRO A 140 15.30 -2.72 -12.21
CA PRO A 140 15.19 -1.32 -12.62
C PRO A 140 14.99 -1.15 -14.13
N GLU A 141 15.37 -2.15 -14.94
CA GLU A 141 15.19 -2.18 -16.39
C GLU A 141 13.75 -1.96 -16.84
N TRP A 142 12.78 -2.10 -15.96
CA TRP A 142 11.37 -1.87 -16.26
C TRP A 142 10.95 -0.43 -16.09
N LEU A 143 11.65 0.30 -15.26
CA LEU A 143 11.32 1.65 -14.86
C LEU A 143 12.20 2.67 -15.58
N LEU A 144 13.43 2.27 -15.96
CA LEU A 144 14.37 3.16 -16.64
C LEU A 144 13.99 3.30 -18.13
N PRO A 145 13.94 4.54 -18.68
CA PRO A 145 13.59 4.77 -20.08
C PRO A 145 14.49 4.02 -21.06
N GLU A 146 15.78 3.83 -20.73
CA GLU A 146 16.73 3.08 -21.55
C GLU A 146 16.38 1.61 -21.72
N TYR A 147 15.59 1.04 -20.79
CA TYR A 147 15.12 -0.35 -20.85
C TYR A 147 13.70 -0.47 -21.41
N GLN A 148 13.00 0.64 -21.59
CA GLN A 148 11.66 0.64 -22.18
C GLN A 148 11.70 0.66 -23.72
N THR A 149 12.63 -0.08 -24.31
CA THR A 149 12.67 -0.25 -25.77
C THR A 149 11.57 -1.20 -26.22
N PRO A 150 11.05 -1.05 -27.48
CA PRO A 150 10.04 -1.96 -28.02
C PRO A 150 10.44 -3.44 -27.97
N GLU A 151 11.73 -3.73 -28.13
CA GLU A 151 12.26 -5.11 -28.05
C GLU A 151 12.27 -5.62 -26.60
N HIS A 152 12.64 -4.78 -25.64
CA HIS A 152 12.66 -5.14 -24.23
C HIS A 152 11.23 -5.34 -23.70
N VAL A 153 10.35 -4.40 -24.00
CA VAL A 153 8.92 -4.50 -23.67
C VAL A 153 8.29 -5.75 -24.33
N LYS A 154 8.66 -6.06 -25.58
CA LYS A 154 8.23 -7.27 -26.27
C LYS A 154 8.76 -8.54 -25.60
N LYS A 155 10.02 -8.56 -25.19
CA LYS A 155 10.63 -9.69 -24.49
C LYS A 155 9.96 -9.93 -23.14
N ILE A 156 9.59 -8.89 -22.45
CA ILE A 156 8.90 -8.91 -21.16
C ILE A 156 7.42 -9.26 -21.32
N GLY A 157 6.75 -8.70 -22.33
CA GLY A 157 5.33 -8.89 -22.58
C GLY A 157 4.97 -10.19 -23.29
N THR A 158 5.95 -10.91 -23.83
CA THR A 158 5.71 -12.11 -24.69
C THR A 158 6.04 -13.44 -24.07
N VAL A 159 6.46 -13.50 -22.83
CA VAL A 159 6.53 -14.79 -22.16
C VAL A 159 5.08 -15.26 -21.93
N ASP A 160 4.56 -16.03 -22.90
CA ASP A 160 3.23 -16.65 -22.90
C ASP A 160 2.01 -15.72 -23.03
N GLY A 161 2.10 -14.64 -23.80
CA GLY A 161 0.93 -14.02 -24.45
C GLY A 161 -0.07 -13.28 -23.57
N ALA A 162 0.10 -13.17 -22.25
CA ALA A 162 -0.87 -12.55 -21.37
C ALA A 162 -0.32 -12.11 -20.00
N ARG A 163 0.98 -11.89 -19.86
CA ARG A 163 1.49 -11.46 -18.57
C ARG A 163 1.31 -9.96 -18.40
N THR A 164 0.48 -9.60 -17.46
CA THR A 164 0.34 -8.22 -16.99
C THR A 164 1.62 -7.78 -16.28
N VAL A 165 1.83 -6.49 -16.17
CA VAL A 165 2.91 -5.91 -15.34
C VAL A 165 2.92 -6.58 -13.95
N ASN A 166 1.76 -6.84 -13.35
CA ASN A 166 1.63 -7.56 -12.09
C ASN A 166 2.23 -8.98 -12.08
N ASP A 167 2.06 -9.74 -13.16
CA ASP A 167 2.63 -11.09 -13.25
C ASP A 167 4.16 -11.04 -13.33
N MET A 168 4.67 -9.96 -13.87
CA MET A 168 6.10 -9.71 -14.00
C MET A 168 6.71 -9.34 -12.64
N TYR A 169 6.05 -8.51 -11.84
CA TYR A 169 6.46 -8.21 -10.47
C TYR A 169 6.38 -9.43 -9.56
N ARG A 170 5.40 -10.28 -9.74
CA ARG A 170 5.33 -11.57 -9.05
C ARG A 170 6.54 -12.46 -9.36
N GLN A 171 7.05 -12.43 -10.58
CA GLN A 171 8.25 -13.19 -10.94
C GLN A 171 9.51 -12.66 -10.24
N THR A 172 9.66 -11.37 -10.06
CA THR A 172 10.77 -10.81 -9.27
C THR A 172 10.63 -11.20 -7.81
N SER A 173 9.42 -11.23 -7.25
CA SER A 173 9.16 -11.74 -5.90
C SER A 173 9.49 -13.23 -5.77
N TYR A 174 9.28 -14.03 -6.81
CA TYR A 174 9.64 -15.46 -6.82
C TYR A 174 11.15 -15.69 -6.91
N LYS A 175 11.90 -14.84 -7.56
CA LYS A 175 13.36 -14.90 -7.58
C LYS A 175 13.97 -14.63 -6.20
N LEU A 176 13.23 -13.97 -5.31
CA LEU A 176 13.65 -13.74 -3.91
C LEU A 176 13.51 -14.99 -3.02
N THR A 177 12.85 -16.05 -3.49
CA THR A 177 12.68 -17.28 -2.71
C THR A 177 14.00 -17.99 -2.38
N PRO A 178 15.03 -18.01 -3.23
CA PRO A 178 16.34 -18.56 -2.91
C PRO A 178 17.11 -17.80 -1.83
N VAL A 179 16.81 -16.53 -1.59
CA VAL A 179 17.48 -15.69 -0.57
C VAL A 179 17.23 -16.17 0.85
N LEU A 180 16.19 -16.97 1.05
CA LEU A 180 15.91 -17.59 2.35
C LEU A 180 16.83 -18.77 2.66
N ASP A 181 17.63 -19.21 1.69
CA ASP A 181 18.68 -20.20 1.90
C ASP A 181 19.93 -19.51 2.49
N PRO A 182 20.28 -19.72 3.78
CA PRO A 182 21.47 -19.15 4.38
C PRO A 182 22.78 -19.65 3.75
N TYR A 183 22.70 -20.64 2.89
CA TYR A 183 23.84 -21.24 2.17
C TYR A 183 23.88 -20.84 0.68
N ALA A 184 22.94 -19.96 0.23
CA ALA A 184 22.95 -19.44 -1.12
C ALA A 184 24.31 -18.80 -1.46
N SER A 185 24.75 -18.93 -2.69
CA SER A 185 25.98 -18.31 -3.14
C SER A 185 25.85 -16.78 -3.10
N LYS A 186 26.99 -16.07 -3.01
CA LYS A 186 26.98 -14.61 -3.06
C LYS A 186 26.34 -14.07 -4.34
N VAL A 187 26.52 -14.77 -5.46
CA VAL A 187 25.94 -14.42 -6.76
C VAL A 187 24.41 -14.55 -6.69
N ASP A 188 23.89 -15.66 -6.15
CA ASP A 188 22.45 -15.85 -6.00
C ASP A 188 21.82 -14.80 -5.08
N MET A 189 22.53 -14.39 -4.03
CA MET A 189 22.09 -13.32 -3.14
C MET A 189 22.12 -11.95 -3.84
N GLU A 190 23.16 -11.66 -4.61
CA GLU A 190 23.27 -10.39 -5.35
C GLU A 190 22.18 -10.29 -6.42
N GLU A 191 21.89 -11.36 -7.15
CA GLU A 191 20.84 -11.39 -8.17
C GLU A 191 19.41 -11.27 -7.59
N THR A 192 19.23 -11.60 -6.33
CA THR A 192 17.90 -11.64 -5.70
C THR A 192 17.60 -10.47 -4.77
N VAL A 193 18.61 -9.74 -4.32
CA VAL A 193 18.47 -8.58 -3.44
C VAL A 193 18.95 -7.28 -4.06
N ASP A 194 19.12 -7.26 -5.36
CA ASP A 194 19.47 -6.05 -6.09
C ASP A 194 18.26 -5.12 -6.14
N GLY A 195 18.33 -4.07 -5.33
CA GLY A 195 17.24 -3.13 -5.10
C GLY A 195 16.43 -3.38 -3.82
N TRP A 196 15.93 -2.31 -3.25
CA TRP A 196 15.23 -2.30 -1.94
C TRP A 196 13.72 -2.48 -2.06
N PHE A 197 13.16 -2.12 -3.20
CA PHE A 197 11.72 -2.12 -3.42
C PHE A 197 11.33 -2.94 -4.64
N VAL A 198 10.20 -3.59 -4.54
CA VAL A 198 9.49 -4.12 -5.69
C VAL A 198 8.41 -3.10 -6.02
N PRO A 199 8.40 -2.51 -7.22
CA PRO A 199 7.27 -1.69 -7.64
C PRO A 199 6.06 -2.61 -7.74
N SER A 200 4.98 -2.33 -7.03
CA SER A 200 3.81 -3.18 -7.14
C SER A 200 2.51 -2.39 -6.96
N MET A 201 1.54 -2.77 -7.75
CA MET A 201 0.10 -2.42 -7.69
C MET A 201 -0.27 -0.95 -7.77
#